data_820a717560da9eea1967592a9e0e1320
#
_entry.id   820a717560da9eea1967592a9e0e1320
#
_cell.length_a   1.000
_cell.length_b   1.000
_cell.length_c   1.000
_cell.angle_alpha   90.00
_cell.angle_beta   90.00
_cell.angle_gamma   90.00
#
_symmetry.space_group_name_H-M   'P 1'
#
loop_
_entity.id
_entity.type
_entity.pdbx_description
1 polymer ?
#
loop_
_entity_poly.entity_id
_entity_poly.type
_entity_poly.pdbx_seq_one_letter_code
_entity_poly.pdbx_strand_id
1 'polypeptide(L)'
;MYFYNVYGPRQISKGKMATVIGIFEDFYKKNKPLPVVKPGSQTRRFTHIDDTIKTCYEAWKRDKSRHYSISHRKSYSILEVAKMFKSKIVFLKSRSGERYASALTRISQNNKIIHKYGKINLKDYISSFIKKH
;
A
#
# COMPACT_ATOMS: atom_id res chain seq x y z
N MET A 1 -9.43 -7.44 -13.01
CA MET A 1 -8.32 -6.54 -12.58
C MET A 1 -7.76 -7.01 -11.26
N TYR A 2 -6.45 -6.87 -11.08
CA TYR A 2 -5.76 -7.29 -9.87
C TYR A 2 -5.23 -6.07 -9.13
N PHE A 3 -5.65 -5.87 -7.89
CA PHE A 3 -5.24 -4.74 -7.05
C PHE A 3 -4.21 -5.17 -6.02
N TYR A 4 -3.25 -4.31 -5.74
CA TYR A 4 -2.18 -4.58 -4.78
C TYR A 4 -2.13 -3.47 -3.72
N ASN A 5 -2.40 -3.86 -2.47
CA ASN A 5 -2.21 -3.00 -1.30
C ASN A 5 -2.72 -1.57 -1.51
N VAL A 6 -3.98 -1.45 -1.89
CA VAL A 6 -4.64 -0.16 -2.10
C VAL A 6 -4.77 0.57 -0.75
N TYR A 7 -4.42 1.84 -0.74
CA TYR A 7 -4.54 2.68 0.46
C TYR A 7 -5.20 4.01 0.10
N GLY A 8 -5.67 4.72 1.13
CA GLY A 8 -6.30 6.02 0.96
C GLY A 8 -7.15 6.41 2.16
N PRO A 9 -7.77 7.59 2.12
CA PRO A 9 -8.64 8.04 3.20
C PRO A 9 -9.79 7.05 3.48
N ARG A 10 -10.16 6.92 4.74
CA ARG A 10 -11.27 6.06 5.20
C ARG A 10 -11.04 4.56 4.99
N GLN A 11 -9.79 4.14 4.85
CA GLN A 11 -9.46 2.72 4.76
C GLN A 11 -9.74 1.99 6.07
N ILE A 12 -9.95 0.67 5.97
CA ILE A 12 -10.27 -0.16 7.14
C ILE A 12 -9.02 -0.29 8.02
N SER A 13 -9.15 0.07 9.29
CA SER A 13 -8.05 0.05 10.26
C SER A 13 -8.18 -1.02 11.33
N LYS A 14 -9.31 -1.73 11.40
CA LYS A 14 -9.58 -2.74 12.43
C LYS A 14 -10.14 -4.01 11.82
N GLY A 15 -9.91 -5.14 12.48
CA GLY A 15 -10.41 -6.43 12.07
C GLY A 15 -9.54 -7.13 11.03
N LYS A 16 -10.03 -8.26 10.51
CA LYS A 16 -9.27 -9.13 9.59
C LYS A 16 -8.97 -8.48 8.23
N MET A 17 -9.79 -7.51 7.82
CA MET A 17 -9.65 -6.83 6.54
C MET A 17 -8.88 -5.51 6.64
N ALA A 18 -8.31 -5.22 7.80
CA ALA A 18 -7.56 -3.99 8.01
C ALA A 18 -6.31 -3.93 7.12
N THR A 19 -6.06 -2.75 6.54
CA THR A 19 -4.86 -2.51 5.76
C THR A 19 -3.69 -2.15 6.69
N VAL A 20 -2.47 -2.44 6.25
CA VAL A 20 -1.27 -2.10 7.03
C VAL A 20 -1.21 -0.59 7.31
N ILE A 21 -1.43 0.23 6.29
CA ILE A 21 -1.39 1.69 6.45
C ILE A 21 -2.54 2.17 7.34
N GLY A 22 -3.73 1.58 7.21
CA GLY A 22 -4.86 1.89 8.08
C GLY A 22 -4.57 1.58 9.55
N ILE A 23 -3.93 0.44 9.81
CA ILE A 23 -3.51 0.06 11.17
C ILE A 23 -2.50 1.09 11.72
N PHE A 24 -1.50 1.46 10.92
CA PHE A 24 -0.49 2.44 11.33
C PHE A 24 -1.12 3.82 11.61
N GLU A 25 -2.05 4.25 10.79
CA GLU A 25 -2.79 5.50 11.00
C GLU A 25 -3.54 5.50 12.32
N ASP A 26 -4.25 4.41 12.63
CA ASP A 26 -5.03 4.28 13.87
C ASP A 26 -4.12 4.31 15.10
N PHE A 27 -3.03 3.55 15.09
CA PHE A 27 -2.05 3.55 16.20
C PHE A 27 -1.37 4.91 16.35
N TYR A 28 -1.05 5.56 15.24
CA TYR A 28 -0.47 6.90 15.28
C TYR A 28 -1.39 7.92 15.95
N LYS A 29 -2.67 7.91 15.59
CA LYS A 29 -3.69 8.80 16.21
C LYS A 29 -3.83 8.58 17.71
N LYS A 30 -3.64 7.35 18.18
CA LYS A 30 -3.72 6.98 19.60
C LYS A 30 -2.41 7.16 20.35
N ASN A 31 -1.38 7.68 19.71
CA ASN A 31 -0.02 7.81 20.25
C ASN A 31 0.56 6.47 20.75
N LYS A 32 0.22 5.37 20.07
CA LYS A 32 0.73 4.04 20.37
C LYS A 32 1.84 3.65 19.42
N PRO A 33 2.82 2.80 19.85
CA PRO A 33 3.84 2.29 18.96
C PRO A 33 3.23 1.53 17.79
N LEU A 34 3.78 1.71 16.59
CA LEU A 34 3.31 1.03 15.39
C LEU A 34 3.70 -0.45 15.41
N PRO A 35 2.75 -1.37 15.21
CA PRO A 35 3.04 -2.80 15.24
C PRO A 35 3.61 -3.27 13.91
N VAL A 36 4.84 -3.75 13.91
CA VAL A 36 5.52 -4.31 12.74
C VAL A 36 5.71 -5.81 12.93
N VAL A 37 5.13 -6.62 12.05
CA VAL A 37 5.32 -8.07 12.08
C VAL A 37 6.75 -8.39 11.64
N LYS A 38 7.47 -9.16 12.45
CA LYS A 38 8.85 -9.57 12.11
C LYS A 38 8.90 -10.35 10.80
N PRO A 39 9.94 -10.17 9.99
CA PRO A 39 11.15 -9.36 10.26
C PRO A 39 11.01 -7.88 9.91
N GLY A 40 9.90 -7.43 9.30
CA GLY A 40 9.70 -6.07 8.86
C GLY A 40 10.34 -5.75 7.51
N SER A 41 11.15 -6.66 6.99
CA SER A 41 11.80 -6.53 5.68
C SER A 41 10.91 -6.98 4.51
N GLN A 42 9.76 -7.60 4.80
CA GLN A 42 8.79 -7.97 3.75
C GLN A 42 8.31 -6.72 3.01
N THR A 43 8.30 -6.80 1.69
CA THR A 43 8.00 -5.66 0.82
C THR A 43 6.59 -5.73 0.25
N ARG A 44 6.00 -4.57 0.00
CA ARG A 44 4.71 -4.43 -0.67
C ARG A 44 4.74 -3.22 -1.60
N ARG A 45 3.93 -3.26 -2.63
CA ARG A 45 3.70 -2.11 -3.51
C ARG A 45 2.37 -1.50 -3.10
N PHE A 46 2.42 -0.27 -2.62
CA PHE A 46 1.23 0.45 -2.15
C PHE A 46 0.74 1.40 -3.23
N THR A 47 -0.53 1.29 -3.60
CA THR A 47 -1.13 2.10 -4.66
C THR A 47 -2.28 2.91 -4.09
N HIS A 48 -2.24 4.23 -4.26
CA HIS A 48 -3.30 5.10 -3.76
C HIS A 48 -4.62 4.80 -4.47
N ILE A 49 -5.73 4.91 -3.74
CA ILE A 49 -7.06 4.63 -4.29
C ILE A 49 -7.39 5.48 -5.52
N ASP A 50 -7.00 6.74 -5.53
CA ASP A 50 -7.25 7.62 -6.67
C ASP A 50 -6.49 7.18 -7.92
N ASP A 51 -5.24 6.74 -7.76
CA ASP A 51 -4.46 6.18 -8.87
C ASP A 51 -5.05 4.86 -9.36
N THR A 52 -5.56 4.05 -8.44
CA THR A 52 -6.23 2.79 -8.77
C THR A 52 -7.49 3.06 -9.61
N ILE A 53 -8.30 4.01 -9.21
CA ILE A 53 -9.54 4.38 -9.92
C ILE A 53 -9.22 4.94 -11.30
N LYS A 54 -8.24 5.85 -11.41
CA LYS A 54 -7.82 6.40 -12.70
C LYS A 54 -7.33 5.31 -13.65
N THR A 55 -6.56 4.37 -13.15
CA THR A 55 -6.04 3.26 -13.94
C THR A 55 -7.16 2.33 -14.39
N CYS A 56 -8.12 2.04 -13.52
CA CYS A 56 -9.31 1.26 -13.87
C CYS A 56 -10.12 1.93 -15.00
N TYR A 57 -10.33 3.23 -14.88
CA TYR A 57 -11.06 4.00 -15.87
C TYR A 57 -10.36 3.98 -17.24
N GLU A 58 -9.05 4.20 -17.26
CA GLU A 58 -8.25 4.18 -18.47
C GLU A 58 -8.18 2.78 -19.11
N ALA A 59 -8.07 1.74 -18.28
CA ALA A 59 -8.08 0.36 -18.75
C ALA A 59 -9.42 0.02 -19.39
N TRP A 60 -10.53 0.46 -18.80
CA TRP A 60 -11.88 0.28 -19.34
C TRP A 60 -12.05 1.01 -20.66
N LYS A 61 -11.61 2.25 -20.77
CA LYS A 61 -11.69 3.03 -22.01
C LYS A 61 -10.91 2.38 -23.16
N ARG A 62 -9.74 1.83 -22.88
CA ARG A 62 -8.87 1.23 -23.88
C ARG A 62 -9.34 -0.14 -24.33
N ASP A 63 -9.96 -0.91 -23.42
CA ASP A 63 -10.54 -2.24 -23.66
C ASP A 63 -9.62 -3.18 -24.46
N LYS A 64 -8.32 -3.16 -24.18
CA LYS A 64 -7.30 -3.93 -24.92
C LYS A 64 -6.94 -5.26 -24.30
N SER A 65 -7.39 -5.53 -23.07
CA SER A 65 -7.05 -6.74 -22.35
C SER A 65 -8.12 -7.07 -21.32
N ARG A 66 -8.23 -8.36 -20.97
CA ARG A 66 -9.12 -8.83 -19.89
C ARG A 66 -8.50 -8.72 -18.52
N HIS A 67 -7.18 -8.68 -18.45
CA HIS A 67 -6.44 -8.74 -17.20
C HIS A 67 -5.50 -7.55 -17.08
N TYR A 68 -5.61 -6.83 -15.97
CA TYR A 68 -4.74 -5.71 -15.62
C TYR A 68 -4.25 -5.87 -14.20
N SER A 69 -2.93 -5.74 -14.00
CA SER A 69 -2.30 -5.65 -12.68
C SER A 69 -2.09 -4.18 -12.34
N ILE A 70 -2.70 -3.73 -11.25
CA ILE A 70 -2.63 -2.33 -10.83
C ILE A 70 -1.81 -2.23 -9.56
N SER A 71 -0.55 -1.82 -9.72
CA SER A 71 0.36 -1.62 -8.60
C SER A 71 1.32 -0.48 -8.88
N HIS A 72 1.70 0.25 -7.84
CA HIS A 72 2.71 1.30 -7.95
C HIS A 72 4.07 0.69 -8.31
N ARG A 73 4.92 1.48 -8.98
CA ARG A 73 6.26 1.03 -9.40
C ARG A 73 7.16 0.67 -8.24
N LYS A 74 7.14 1.49 -7.20
CA LYS A 74 8.05 1.38 -6.07
C LYS A 74 7.48 0.46 -5.01
N SER A 75 8.30 -0.46 -4.51
CA SER A 75 7.97 -1.27 -3.34
C SER A 75 8.63 -0.69 -2.10
N TYR A 76 8.00 -0.91 -0.96
CA TYR A 76 8.52 -0.50 0.35
C TYR A 76 8.45 -1.68 1.29
N SER A 77 9.44 -1.80 2.17
CA SER A 77 9.33 -2.74 3.29
C SER A 77 8.31 -2.20 4.31
N ILE A 78 7.73 -3.10 5.08
CA ILE A 78 6.78 -2.71 6.13
C ILE A 78 7.48 -1.81 7.15
N LEU A 79 8.74 -2.11 7.47
CA LEU A 79 9.54 -1.29 8.38
C LEU A 79 9.78 0.12 7.82
N GLU A 80 10.08 0.25 6.52
CA GLU A 80 10.23 1.56 5.87
C GLU A 80 8.95 2.39 5.99
N VAL A 81 7.79 1.77 5.75
CA VAL A 81 6.49 2.45 5.87
C VAL A 81 6.26 2.90 7.31
N ALA A 82 6.53 2.04 8.30
CA ALA A 82 6.39 2.40 9.72
C ALA A 82 7.29 3.60 10.07
N LYS A 83 8.52 3.62 9.57
CA LYS A 83 9.45 4.73 9.81
C LYS A 83 8.98 6.05 9.21
N MET A 84 8.20 6.02 8.14
CA MET A 84 7.63 7.23 7.54
C MET A 84 6.71 7.99 8.50
N PHE A 85 6.09 7.30 9.45
CA PHE A 85 5.22 7.91 10.47
C PHE A 85 6.00 8.63 11.56
N LYS A 86 7.32 8.44 11.65
CA LYS A 86 8.19 9.06 12.66
C LYS A 86 7.72 8.80 14.09
N SER A 87 7.20 7.62 14.34
CA SER A 87 6.67 7.19 15.63
C SER A 87 7.44 5.98 16.14
N LYS A 88 7.22 5.61 17.40
CA LYS A 88 7.80 4.40 17.98
C LYS A 88 7.27 3.16 17.26
N ILE A 89 8.11 2.13 17.19
CA ILE A 89 7.79 0.87 16.51
C ILE A 89 7.95 -0.26 17.51
N VAL A 90 6.99 -1.18 17.51
CA VAL A 90 7.07 -2.43 18.27
C VAL A 90 7.00 -3.60 17.29
N PHE A 91 7.89 -4.57 17.46
CA PHE A 91 7.92 -5.75 16.60
C PHE A 91 7.03 -6.85 17.17
N LEU A 92 6.17 -7.40 16.31
CA LEU A 92 5.33 -8.53 16.61
C LEU A 92 5.97 -9.81 16.09
N LYS A 93 5.56 -10.96 16.65
CA LYS A 93 6.03 -12.28 16.26
C LYS A 93 5.73 -12.55 14.78
N SER A 94 6.63 -13.25 14.08
CA SER A 94 6.45 -13.65 12.69
C SER A 94 5.17 -14.47 12.50
N ARG A 95 4.48 -14.21 11.39
CA ARG A 95 3.28 -14.96 11.00
C ARG A 95 3.64 -16.09 10.03
N SER A 96 3.01 -17.24 10.20
CA SER A 96 3.06 -18.30 9.22
C SER A 96 2.41 -17.84 7.92
N GLY A 97 3.05 -18.10 6.78
CA GLY A 97 2.52 -17.73 5.46
C GLY A 97 2.74 -16.28 5.06
N GLU A 98 3.48 -15.48 5.83
CA GLU A 98 3.81 -14.11 5.47
C GLU A 98 4.66 -14.08 4.21
N ARG A 99 4.27 -13.23 3.24
CA ARG A 99 5.05 -13.02 2.01
C ARG A 99 6.13 -11.99 2.23
N TYR A 100 7.36 -12.31 1.84
CA TYR A 100 8.51 -11.41 1.99
C TYR A 100 8.71 -10.46 0.83
N ALA A 101 8.11 -10.74 -0.34
CA ALA A 101 8.21 -9.87 -1.51
C ALA A 101 6.82 -9.52 -2.03
N SER A 102 6.74 -8.39 -2.74
CA SER A 102 5.51 -7.98 -3.40
C SER A 102 5.09 -9.02 -4.43
N ALA A 103 3.85 -9.48 -4.33
CA ALA A 103 3.28 -10.30 -5.38
C ALA A 103 3.02 -9.42 -6.62
N LEU A 104 3.49 -9.90 -7.76
CA LEU A 104 3.17 -9.29 -9.05
C LEU A 104 2.74 -10.40 -10.00
N THR A 105 1.62 -10.20 -10.65
CA THR A 105 1.27 -11.05 -11.78
C THR A 105 2.13 -10.68 -12.98
N ARG A 106 2.51 -11.68 -13.78
CA ARG A 106 3.40 -11.47 -14.95
C ARG A 106 2.68 -10.83 -16.16
N ILE A 107 1.79 -9.89 -15.92
CA ILE A 107 1.09 -9.18 -17.01
C ILE A 107 1.81 -7.85 -17.24
N SER A 108 3.06 -7.95 -17.71
CA SER A 108 3.95 -6.82 -17.83
C SER A 108 3.50 -5.74 -18.81
N GLN A 109 2.82 -6.14 -19.89
CA GLN A 109 2.40 -5.18 -20.93
C GLN A 109 1.34 -4.21 -20.43
N ASN A 110 0.49 -4.61 -19.49
CA ASN A 110 -0.59 -3.78 -18.96
C ASN A 110 -0.15 -2.86 -17.82
N ASN A 111 1.05 -3.06 -17.30
CA ASN A 111 1.60 -2.21 -16.23
C ASN A 111 1.96 -0.81 -16.71
N LYS A 112 2.09 -0.60 -18.02
CA LYS A 112 2.38 0.72 -18.58
C LYS A 112 1.31 1.77 -18.24
N ILE A 113 0.07 1.35 -18.05
CA ILE A 113 -1.04 2.25 -17.70
C ILE A 113 -0.84 2.81 -16.30
N ILE A 114 -0.54 1.94 -15.33
CA ILE A 114 -0.30 2.40 -13.95
C ILE A 114 0.95 3.27 -13.86
N HIS A 115 1.98 3.00 -14.67
CA HIS A 115 3.16 3.84 -14.69
C HIS A 115 2.88 5.26 -15.18
N LYS A 116 1.86 5.43 -16.01
CA LYS A 116 1.41 6.75 -16.47
C LYS A 116 0.56 7.47 -15.43
N TYR A 117 -0.33 6.77 -14.73
CA TYR A 117 -1.34 7.37 -13.85
C TYR A 117 -1.06 7.20 -12.36
N GLY A 118 -0.16 6.31 -11.97
CA GLY A 118 0.21 6.07 -10.57
C GLY A 118 1.16 7.13 -10.05
N LYS A 119 0.68 8.33 -9.80
CA LYS A 119 1.50 9.50 -9.47
C LYS A 119 1.53 9.85 -7.99
N ILE A 120 0.60 9.34 -7.20
CA ILE A 120 0.54 9.66 -5.77
C ILE A 120 1.58 8.83 -5.03
N ASN A 121 2.46 9.53 -4.32
CA ASN A 121 3.56 8.93 -3.59
C ASN A 121 3.10 8.63 -2.15
N LEU A 122 3.38 7.41 -1.68
CA LEU A 122 3.05 6.98 -0.33
C LEU A 122 3.68 7.89 0.73
N LYS A 123 4.92 8.28 0.53
CA LYS A 123 5.65 9.14 1.45
C LYS A 123 4.96 10.50 1.64
N ASP A 124 4.49 11.09 0.54
CA ASP A 124 3.76 12.36 0.57
C ASP A 124 2.40 12.21 1.25
N TYR A 125 1.70 11.11 1.01
CA TYR A 125 0.44 10.79 1.66
C TYR A 125 0.61 10.71 3.19
N ILE A 126 1.60 9.96 3.64
CA ILE A 126 1.88 9.80 5.07
C ILE A 126 2.31 11.13 5.70
N SER A 127 3.13 11.91 5.02
CA SER A 127 3.54 13.24 5.50
C SER A 127 2.33 14.16 5.69
N SER A 128 1.40 14.15 4.74
CA SER A 128 0.15 14.92 4.85
C SER A 128 -0.72 14.45 6.01
N PHE A 129 -0.79 13.14 6.22
CA PHE A 129 -1.53 12.54 7.34
C PHE A 129 -0.96 13.00 8.68
N ILE A 130 0.36 12.97 8.84
CA ILE A 130 1.04 13.41 10.06
C ILE A 130 0.74 14.88 10.37
N LYS A 131 0.72 15.74 9.35
CA LYS A 131 0.43 17.17 9.52
C LYS A 131 -0.99 17.44 10.01
N LYS A 132 -1.94 16.56 9.68
CA LYS A 132 -3.35 16.69 10.09
C LYS A 132 -3.62 16.11 11.49
N HIS A 133 -2.75 15.30 11.98
CA HIS A 133 -2.91 14.57 13.24
C HIS A 133 -1.65 14.66 14.08
#